data_967adabba8e66843150e9f5f6be4bcca
#
_entry.id   967adabba8e66843150e9f5f6be4bcca
#
_cell.length_a   1.000
_cell.length_b   1.000
_cell.length_c   1.000
_cell.angle_alpha   90.00
_cell.angle_beta   90.00
_cell.angle_gamma   90.00
#
_symmetry.space_group_name_H-M   'P 1'
#
loop_
_entity.id
_entity.type
_entity.pdbx_description
1 polymer ?
#
loop_
_entity_poly.entity_id
_entity_poly.type
_entity_poly.pdbx_seq_one_letter_code
_entity_poly.pdbx_strand_id
1 'polypeptide(L)'
;MDPAYRCIAYRAGGFCIRPEQELLRALLSLGIRIDSSVALRQVSQGAIQDYDFSRVPPQLNWWVSPDKGLETPAPRGEDAVFEVAIGTARNSLFKYLGLPKDGIHVTSRSGAGSGIALPSRQSGRLETLCRMVKRRLWSDGILSLDTRGYAVLLRDLDEIFRRYGCGAQDQYAAIICHPKLASEQTVENMRRFVRAVKRRPEDFGFTTMQMIAKEQRL
;
A
#
# COMPACT_ATOMS: atom_id res chain seq x y z
N MET A 1 27.51 -10.80 -0.34
CA MET A 1 26.49 -10.00 -1.09
C MET A 1 26.74 -10.24 -2.56
N ASP A 2 25.72 -10.50 -3.36
CA ASP A 2 25.87 -10.70 -4.80
C ASP A 2 26.37 -9.39 -5.44
N PRO A 3 27.54 -9.37 -6.09
CA PRO A 3 28.08 -8.16 -6.72
C PRO A 3 27.23 -7.66 -7.90
N ALA A 4 26.39 -8.52 -8.46
CA ALA A 4 25.45 -8.16 -9.51
C ALA A 4 24.12 -7.59 -8.99
N TYR A 5 23.87 -7.63 -7.66
CA TYR A 5 22.64 -7.11 -7.09
C TYR A 5 22.58 -5.59 -7.22
N ARG A 6 21.47 -5.12 -7.78
CA ARG A 6 21.15 -3.70 -7.86
C ARG A 6 19.82 -3.44 -7.15
N CYS A 7 19.80 -2.50 -6.23
CA CYS A 7 18.57 -2.01 -5.64
C CYS A 7 17.87 -1.09 -6.64
N ILE A 8 16.72 -1.50 -7.13
CA ILE A 8 15.96 -0.77 -8.18
C ILE A 8 14.69 -0.14 -7.65
N ALA A 9 14.26 -0.51 -6.46
CA ALA A 9 13.00 -0.05 -5.88
C ALA A 9 13.19 0.36 -4.42
N TYR A 10 12.43 1.35 -4.01
CA TYR A 10 12.43 1.91 -2.67
C TYR A 10 11.02 1.91 -2.07
N ARG A 11 10.96 1.86 -0.76
CA ARG A 11 9.75 2.17 0.03
C ARG A 11 10.14 2.81 1.33
N ALA A 12 9.61 4.01 1.57
CA ALA A 12 9.85 4.74 2.81
C ALA A 12 9.25 4.01 4.02
N GLY A 13 10.01 3.91 5.09
CA GLY A 13 9.51 3.41 6.37
C GLY A 13 8.37 4.30 6.89
N GLY A 14 7.24 3.66 7.27
CA GLY A 14 6.07 4.39 7.72
C GLY A 14 5.44 5.34 6.69
N PHE A 15 5.74 5.13 5.40
CA PHE A 15 5.29 5.97 4.27
C PHE A 15 5.83 7.41 4.30
N CYS A 16 6.85 7.70 5.10
CA CYS A 16 7.40 9.05 5.27
C CYS A 16 8.41 9.35 4.15
N ILE A 17 7.93 9.80 3.01
CA ILE A 17 8.74 10.20 1.85
C ILE A 17 9.14 11.69 1.88
N ARG A 18 9.15 12.31 3.04
CA ARG A 18 9.55 13.73 3.20
C ARG A 18 10.98 13.86 3.71
N PRO A 19 11.73 14.87 3.25
CA PRO A 19 11.39 15.83 2.18
C PRO A 19 11.41 15.15 0.81
N GLU A 20 10.30 15.22 0.08
CA GLU A 20 10.05 14.37 -1.11
C GLU A 20 11.00 14.67 -2.27
N GLN A 21 11.27 15.93 -2.55
CA GLN A 21 12.11 16.31 -3.68
C GLN A 21 13.56 15.87 -3.50
N GLU A 22 14.13 16.08 -2.32
CA GLU A 22 15.48 15.64 -1.97
C GLU A 22 15.59 14.13 -1.99
N LEU A 23 14.58 13.43 -1.47
CA LEU A 23 14.56 11.97 -1.47
C LEU A 23 14.48 11.43 -2.91
N LEU A 24 13.61 12.00 -3.74
CA LEU A 24 13.51 11.60 -5.16
C LEU A 24 14.83 11.82 -5.92
N ARG A 25 15.52 12.95 -5.69
CA ARG A 25 16.86 13.19 -6.27
C ARG A 25 17.88 12.16 -5.77
N ALA A 26 17.86 11.83 -4.48
CA ALA A 26 18.74 10.81 -3.93
C ALA A 26 18.47 9.42 -4.53
N LEU A 27 17.20 9.04 -4.70
CA LEU A 27 16.84 7.78 -5.35
C LEU A 27 17.40 7.70 -6.77
N LEU A 28 17.19 8.75 -7.56
CA LEU A 28 17.69 8.83 -8.93
C LEU A 28 19.23 8.76 -8.99
N SER A 29 19.93 9.46 -8.08
CA SER A 29 21.40 9.42 -8.02
C SER A 29 21.96 8.03 -7.68
N LEU A 30 21.19 7.22 -6.97
CA LEU A 30 21.51 5.84 -6.61
C LEU A 30 21.05 4.80 -7.67
N GLY A 31 20.44 5.26 -8.77
CA GLY A 31 19.89 4.39 -9.79
C GLY A 31 18.59 3.68 -9.38
N ILE A 32 17.93 4.13 -8.32
CA ILE A 32 16.63 3.62 -7.87
C ILE A 32 15.54 4.31 -8.67
N ARG A 33 14.77 3.53 -9.42
CA ARG A 33 13.84 4.03 -10.43
C ARG A 33 12.38 3.73 -10.12
N ILE A 34 12.11 2.96 -9.08
CA ILE A 34 10.76 2.66 -8.62
C ILE A 34 10.61 3.11 -7.18
N ASP A 35 9.56 3.85 -6.87
CA ASP A 35 9.11 4.08 -5.51
C ASP A 35 7.76 3.38 -5.26
N SER A 36 7.52 3.01 -4.02
CA SER A 36 6.25 2.43 -3.59
C SER A 36 5.90 2.90 -2.18
N SER A 37 6.06 4.20 -1.96
CA SER A 37 5.83 4.81 -0.65
C SER A 37 4.44 5.41 -0.49
N VAL A 38 3.76 5.72 -1.59
CA VAL A 38 2.47 6.38 -1.55
C VAL A 38 1.35 5.39 -1.24
N ALA A 39 0.63 5.62 -0.15
CA ALA A 39 -0.63 4.95 0.16
C ALA A 39 -1.78 5.88 -0.23
N LEU A 40 -2.49 5.55 -1.30
CA LEU A 40 -3.48 6.43 -1.92
C LEU A 40 -4.49 6.99 -0.91
N ARG A 41 -4.67 8.33 -0.91
CA ARG A 41 -5.62 9.06 -0.07
C ARG A 41 -5.41 8.92 1.46
N GLN A 42 -4.27 8.37 1.88
CA GLN A 42 -3.95 8.29 3.30
C GLN A 42 -3.32 9.58 3.79
N VAL A 43 -3.69 9.96 5.02
CA VAL A 43 -3.13 11.11 5.73
C VAL A 43 -2.78 10.66 7.13
N SER A 44 -1.60 10.99 7.59
CA SER A 44 -1.17 10.82 8.97
C SER A 44 -0.42 12.06 9.42
N GLN A 45 -0.78 12.58 10.60
CA GLN A 45 -0.14 13.71 11.24
C GLN A 45 0.29 13.28 12.65
N GLY A 46 1.44 12.66 12.74
CA GLY A 46 1.97 12.15 13.99
C GLY A 46 3.46 12.35 14.10
N ALA A 47 4.00 12.28 15.32
CA ALA A 47 5.42 12.46 15.56
C ALA A 47 6.33 11.44 14.84
N ILE A 48 5.79 10.26 14.52
CA ILE A 48 6.53 9.16 13.87
C ILE A 48 6.13 8.99 12.41
N GLN A 49 4.89 9.31 12.06
CA GLN A 49 4.36 9.19 10.70
C GLN A 49 3.71 10.51 10.33
N ASP A 50 4.35 11.25 9.46
CA ASP A 50 3.84 12.50 8.92
C ASP A 50 3.87 12.45 7.40
N TYR A 51 2.68 12.27 6.81
CA TYR A 51 2.47 12.27 5.37
C TYR A 51 1.04 12.67 5.03
N ASP A 52 0.87 13.27 3.87
CA ASP A 52 -0.42 13.62 3.31
C ASP A 52 -0.45 13.25 1.82
N PHE A 53 -1.19 12.19 1.50
CA PHE A 53 -1.40 11.72 0.13
C PHE A 53 -2.83 12.00 -0.36
N SER A 54 -3.51 12.98 0.24
CA SER A 54 -4.87 13.34 -0.17
C SER A 54 -4.94 13.97 -1.56
N ARG A 55 -3.82 14.59 -2.01
CA ARG A 55 -3.71 15.36 -3.24
C ARG A 55 -2.95 14.65 -4.37
N VAL A 56 -2.39 13.47 -4.10
CA VAL A 56 -1.72 12.69 -5.15
C VAL A 56 -2.72 12.24 -6.22
N PRO A 57 -2.26 11.97 -7.44
CA PRO A 57 -3.11 11.50 -8.53
C PRO A 57 -3.93 10.27 -8.11
N PRO A 58 -5.23 10.22 -8.44
CA PRO A 58 -6.08 9.08 -8.09
C PRO A 58 -5.87 7.90 -9.06
N GLN A 59 -4.64 7.43 -9.16
CA GLN A 59 -4.21 6.35 -10.05
C GLN A 59 -3.18 5.45 -9.36
N LEU A 60 -3.03 4.22 -9.83
CA LEU A 60 -2.14 3.24 -9.22
C LEU A 60 -0.68 3.47 -9.56
N ASN A 61 -0.41 4.03 -10.74
CA ASN A 61 0.95 4.23 -11.22
C ASN A 61 1.08 5.55 -11.96
N TRP A 62 2.18 6.26 -11.71
CA TRP A 62 2.56 7.46 -12.45
C TRP A 62 4.05 7.75 -12.33
N TRP A 63 4.55 8.56 -13.24
CA TRP A 63 5.91 9.06 -13.16
C TRP A 63 5.97 10.30 -12.28
N VAL A 64 6.97 10.36 -11.42
CA VAL A 64 7.22 11.45 -10.48
C VAL A 64 8.58 12.05 -10.74
N SER A 65 8.66 13.36 -10.93
CA SER A 65 9.93 14.06 -11.00
C SER A 65 10.19 14.86 -9.71
N PRO A 66 11.45 15.00 -9.28
CA PRO A 66 11.79 15.80 -8.10
C PRO A 66 11.27 17.25 -8.16
N ASP A 67 11.21 17.82 -9.37
CA ASP A 67 10.81 19.23 -9.53
C ASP A 67 9.28 19.44 -9.39
N LYS A 68 8.50 18.40 -9.71
CA LYS A 68 7.02 18.46 -9.65
C LYS A 68 6.45 17.85 -8.38
N GLY A 69 7.22 16.99 -7.69
CA GLY A 69 6.77 16.25 -6.52
C GLY A 69 5.72 15.18 -6.83
N LEU A 70 5.18 14.57 -5.76
CA LEU A 70 4.26 13.43 -5.85
C LEU A 70 2.87 13.80 -6.39
N GLU A 71 2.43 15.03 -6.21
CA GLU A 71 1.07 15.47 -6.53
C GLU A 71 0.86 15.69 -8.04
N THR A 72 1.94 15.85 -8.81
CA THR A 72 1.84 16.18 -10.24
C THR A 72 2.54 15.13 -11.08
N PRO A 73 1.80 14.39 -11.94
CA PRO A 73 2.42 13.44 -12.85
C PRO A 73 3.45 14.10 -13.77
N ALA A 74 4.58 13.45 -13.92
CA ALA A 74 5.63 13.84 -14.85
C ALA A 74 5.58 12.97 -16.10
N PRO A 75 6.15 13.41 -17.22
CA PRO A 75 6.40 12.53 -18.34
C PRO A 75 7.45 11.47 -17.95
N ARG A 76 7.38 10.34 -18.61
CA ARG A 76 8.42 9.31 -18.47
C ARG A 76 9.77 9.88 -18.94
N GLY A 77 10.82 9.66 -18.16
CA GLY A 77 12.16 10.17 -18.49
C GLY A 77 13.21 9.65 -17.51
N GLU A 78 14.46 9.99 -17.80
CA GLU A 78 15.61 9.63 -16.96
C GLU A 78 15.58 10.33 -15.59
N ASP A 79 14.97 11.50 -15.50
CA ASP A 79 14.84 12.29 -14.29
C ASP A 79 13.52 12.04 -13.54
N ALA A 80 12.92 10.86 -13.75
CA ALA A 80 11.67 10.49 -13.10
C ALA A 80 11.75 9.10 -12.46
N VAL A 81 11.04 8.96 -11.34
CA VAL A 81 10.81 7.72 -10.61
C VAL A 81 9.41 7.22 -10.93
N PHE A 82 9.27 5.92 -11.13
CA PHE A 82 7.97 5.30 -11.35
C PHE A 82 7.33 4.94 -10.00
N GLU A 83 6.23 5.60 -9.66
CA GLU A 83 5.47 5.29 -8.44
C GLU A 83 4.56 4.08 -8.66
N VAL A 84 4.67 3.11 -7.78
CA VAL A 84 3.78 1.96 -7.67
C VAL A 84 3.04 2.07 -6.34
N ALA A 85 1.89 2.73 -6.37
CA ALA A 85 1.17 3.07 -5.17
C ALA A 85 0.61 1.85 -4.44
N ILE A 86 0.50 1.97 -3.13
CA ILE A 86 -0.20 1.02 -2.29
C ILE A 86 -1.70 1.30 -2.43
N GLY A 87 -2.43 0.30 -2.89
CA GLY A 87 -3.87 0.41 -3.07
C GLY A 87 -4.59 0.63 -1.74
N THR A 88 -5.63 1.45 -1.79
CA THR A 88 -6.54 1.66 -0.67
C THR A 88 -7.98 1.45 -1.09
N ALA A 89 -8.75 0.79 -0.25
CA ALA A 89 -10.16 0.51 -0.48
C ALA A 89 -11.00 1.07 0.64
N ARG A 90 -12.22 1.51 0.31
CA ARG A 90 -13.15 2.09 1.28
C ARG A 90 -13.58 1.05 2.30
N ASN A 91 -13.51 1.38 3.58
CA ASN A 91 -14.11 0.57 4.62
C ASN A 91 -15.64 0.73 4.57
N SER A 92 -16.35 -0.37 4.40
CA SER A 92 -17.81 -0.40 4.38
C SER A 92 -18.29 -1.69 5.06
N LEU A 93 -19.34 -1.61 5.86
CA LEU A 93 -19.95 -2.79 6.47
C LEU A 93 -20.51 -3.76 5.41
N PHE A 94 -21.01 -3.23 4.30
CA PHE A 94 -21.52 -4.04 3.19
C PHE A 94 -20.45 -4.92 2.54
N LYS A 95 -19.17 -4.53 2.68
CA LYS A 95 -18.04 -5.31 2.19
C LYS A 95 -17.91 -6.69 2.87
N TYR A 96 -18.45 -6.84 4.07
CA TYR A 96 -18.37 -8.09 4.83
C TYR A 96 -19.56 -9.02 4.62
N LEU A 97 -20.62 -8.55 3.97
CA LEU A 97 -21.82 -9.35 3.72
C LEU A 97 -21.51 -10.54 2.81
N GLY A 98 -21.96 -11.73 3.20
CA GLY A 98 -21.80 -12.96 2.42
C GLY A 98 -20.36 -13.49 2.36
N LEU A 99 -19.42 -12.92 3.11
CA LEU A 99 -18.07 -13.48 3.19
C LEU A 99 -17.99 -14.59 4.24
N PRO A 100 -17.15 -15.63 4.00
CA PRO A 100 -16.85 -16.64 4.99
C PRO A 100 -16.16 -16.02 6.21
N LYS A 101 -16.53 -16.44 7.42
CA LYS A 101 -15.99 -15.86 8.67
C LYS A 101 -14.46 -15.93 8.75
N ASP A 102 -13.87 -17.01 8.28
CA ASP A 102 -12.41 -17.23 8.22
C ASP A 102 -11.70 -16.39 7.14
N GLY A 103 -12.46 -15.79 6.25
CA GLY A 103 -11.96 -14.88 5.21
C GLY A 103 -12.03 -13.39 5.56
N ILE A 104 -12.58 -13.04 6.74
CA ILE A 104 -12.80 -11.63 7.12
C ILE A 104 -11.63 -11.04 7.88
N HIS A 105 -11.09 -11.76 8.86
CA HIS A 105 -10.04 -11.26 9.75
C HIS A 105 -8.84 -12.18 9.78
N VAL A 106 -7.67 -11.58 9.89
CA VAL A 106 -6.45 -12.25 10.34
C VAL A 106 -6.34 -12.00 11.83
N THR A 107 -6.52 -13.02 12.65
CA THR A 107 -6.27 -12.91 14.09
C THR A 107 -4.78 -13.01 14.33
N SER A 108 -4.09 -11.89 14.35
CA SER A 108 -2.75 -11.88 14.90
C SER A 108 -2.86 -12.02 16.42
N ARG A 109 -2.54 -13.15 16.98
CA ARG A 109 -2.15 -13.25 18.38
C ARG A 109 -0.76 -12.64 18.52
N SER A 110 -0.66 -11.34 18.43
CA SER A 110 0.57 -10.63 18.75
C SER A 110 0.71 -10.56 20.27
N GLY A 111 1.25 -11.61 20.84
CA GLY A 111 1.82 -11.58 22.18
C GLY A 111 3.28 -11.24 22.14
N ALA A 112 3.72 -10.25 21.36
CA ALA A 112 5.10 -9.80 21.40
C ALA A 112 5.17 -8.35 20.94
N GLY A 113 5.48 -7.50 21.88
CA GLY A 113 6.14 -6.22 21.74
C GLY A 113 5.93 -5.44 20.44
N SER A 114 4.76 -4.88 20.25
CA SER A 114 4.63 -3.76 19.35
C SER A 114 5.57 -2.67 19.82
N GLY A 115 6.58 -2.36 19.01
CA GLY A 115 7.43 -1.23 19.28
C GLY A 115 6.58 0.01 19.50
N ILE A 116 6.93 0.74 20.55
CA ILE A 116 6.49 2.08 20.92
C ILE A 116 4.97 2.25 20.93
N ALA A 117 4.35 1.90 22.05
CA ALA A 117 3.04 2.41 22.41
C ALA A 117 3.17 3.94 22.56
N LEU A 118 2.67 4.69 21.60
CA LEU A 118 2.52 6.14 21.77
C LEU A 118 1.57 6.39 22.95
N PRO A 119 1.88 7.33 23.82
CA PRO A 119 0.97 7.73 24.88
C PRO A 119 -0.35 8.17 24.24
N SER A 120 -1.40 7.40 24.45
CA SER A 120 -2.73 7.76 23.98
C SER A 120 -3.14 9.02 24.77
N ARG A 121 -3.33 10.14 24.04
CA ARG A 121 -4.05 11.28 24.57
C ARG A 121 -5.36 10.74 25.13
N GLN A 122 -5.62 10.95 26.42
CA GLN A 122 -6.84 10.50 27.08
C GLN A 122 -8.05 11.17 26.41
N SER A 123 -8.55 10.52 25.36
CA SER A 123 -9.82 10.88 24.75
C SER A 123 -10.92 10.13 25.46
N GLY A 124 -12.03 10.80 25.76
CA GLY A 124 -13.18 10.19 26.42
C GLY A 124 -13.64 8.92 25.68
N ARG A 125 -14.18 7.92 26.42
CA ARG A 125 -14.64 6.64 25.84
C ARG A 125 -15.60 6.80 24.67
N LEU A 126 -16.50 7.78 24.72
CA LEU A 126 -17.45 8.09 23.64
C LEU A 126 -16.73 8.64 22.39
N GLU A 127 -15.78 9.54 22.57
CA GLU A 127 -15.02 10.11 21.48
C GLU A 127 -14.14 9.07 20.78
N THR A 128 -13.57 8.16 21.57
CA THR A 128 -12.82 7.00 21.05
C THR A 128 -13.73 6.05 20.27
N LEU A 129 -14.93 5.77 20.77
CA LEU A 129 -15.91 4.92 20.10
C LEU A 129 -16.42 5.57 18.80
N CYS A 130 -16.79 6.84 18.83
CA CYS A 130 -17.20 7.60 17.64
C CYS A 130 -16.08 7.66 16.60
N ARG A 131 -14.84 7.86 17.03
CA ARG A 131 -13.66 7.89 16.14
C ARG A 131 -13.41 6.51 15.54
N MET A 132 -13.52 5.43 16.32
CA MET A 132 -13.39 4.06 15.81
C MET A 132 -14.49 3.71 14.81
N VAL A 133 -15.75 4.07 15.10
CA VAL A 133 -16.88 3.84 14.20
C VAL A 133 -16.71 4.66 12.91
N LYS A 134 -16.36 5.93 13.02
CA LYS A 134 -16.11 6.81 11.86
C LYS A 134 -14.95 6.30 11.01
N ARG A 135 -13.85 5.89 11.65
CA ARG A 135 -12.69 5.32 10.96
C ARG A 135 -13.02 3.98 10.29
N ARG A 136 -13.86 3.16 10.90
CA ARG A 136 -14.25 1.84 10.40
C ARG A 136 -15.28 1.90 9.26
N LEU A 137 -16.09 2.96 9.19
CA LEU A 137 -17.16 3.09 8.21
C LEU A 137 -16.83 4.02 7.03
N TRP A 138 -15.90 4.98 7.22
CA TRP A 138 -15.74 6.10 6.30
C TRP A 138 -14.29 6.38 5.88
N SER A 139 -13.32 5.64 6.39
CA SER A 139 -11.92 5.77 5.96
C SER A 139 -11.54 4.74 4.91
N ASP A 140 -10.64 5.13 4.02
CA ASP A 140 -9.97 4.16 3.16
C ASP A 140 -8.96 3.34 3.98
N GLY A 141 -8.92 2.04 3.76
CA GLY A 141 -7.97 1.14 4.40
C GLY A 141 -6.95 0.62 3.40
N ILE A 142 -5.74 0.53 3.86
CA ILE A 142 -4.59 0.05 3.06
C ILE A 142 -4.76 -1.44 2.75
N LEU A 143 -4.37 -1.86 1.55
CA LEU A 143 -4.30 -3.25 1.14
C LEU A 143 -3.17 -3.96 1.89
N SER A 144 -3.51 -4.64 2.99
CA SER A 144 -2.56 -5.26 3.91
C SER A 144 -2.94 -6.69 4.26
N LEU A 145 -2.00 -7.62 4.08
CA LEU A 145 -2.13 -9.04 4.40
C LEU A 145 -2.17 -9.32 5.91
N ASP A 146 -1.71 -8.38 6.73
CA ASP A 146 -1.63 -8.55 8.19
C ASP A 146 -2.95 -8.29 8.90
N THR A 147 -3.80 -7.46 8.30
CA THR A 147 -4.98 -6.91 8.99
C THR A 147 -6.30 -7.32 8.36
N ARG A 148 -6.28 -7.84 7.15
CA ARG A 148 -7.49 -8.21 6.38
C ARG A 148 -7.44 -9.66 5.94
N GLY A 149 -8.57 -10.35 6.11
CA GLY A 149 -8.72 -11.71 5.60
C GLY A 149 -8.76 -11.76 4.07
N TYR A 150 -8.40 -12.89 3.49
CA TYR A 150 -8.24 -13.06 2.05
C TYR A 150 -9.49 -12.69 1.24
N ALA A 151 -10.68 -12.97 1.77
CA ALA A 151 -11.93 -12.66 1.07
C ALA A 151 -12.23 -11.15 1.03
N VAL A 152 -11.84 -10.42 2.07
CA VAL A 152 -11.92 -8.95 2.10
C VAL A 152 -10.88 -8.36 1.15
N LEU A 153 -9.65 -8.91 1.15
CA LEU A 153 -8.59 -8.48 0.24
C LEU A 153 -8.96 -8.60 -1.23
N LEU A 154 -9.69 -9.66 -1.61
CA LEU A 154 -10.17 -9.81 -2.98
C LEU A 154 -11.17 -8.73 -3.36
N ARG A 155 -12.12 -8.41 -2.49
CA ARG A 155 -13.06 -7.31 -2.71
C ARG A 155 -12.36 -5.94 -2.72
N ASP A 156 -11.34 -5.78 -1.88
CA ASP A 156 -10.52 -4.59 -1.89
C ASP A 156 -9.77 -4.45 -3.20
N LEU A 157 -9.21 -5.53 -3.72
CA LEU A 157 -8.51 -5.56 -4.99
C LEU A 157 -9.43 -5.14 -6.14
N ASP A 158 -10.63 -5.73 -6.25
CA ASP A 158 -11.63 -5.36 -7.24
C ASP A 158 -12.02 -3.87 -7.14
N GLU A 159 -12.22 -3.37 -5.92
CA GLU A 159 -12.53 -1.95 -5.69
C GLU A 159 -11.37 -1.04 -6.09
N ILE A 160 -10.12 -1.40 -5.75
CA ILE A 160 -8.93 -0.62 -6.05
C ILE A 160 -8.77 -0.46 -7.56
N PHE A 161 -8.82 -1.55 -8.33
CA PHE A 161 -8.66 -1.47 -9.78
C PHE A 161 -9.84 -0.77 -10.45
N ARG A 162 -11.06 -0.96 -9.97
CA ARG A 162 -12.22 -0.21 -10.45
C ARG A 162 -12.12 1.29 -10.16
N ARG A 163 -11.51 1.69 -9.03
CA ARG A 163 -11.45 3.07 -8.56
C ARG A 163 -10.26 3.85 -9.10
N TYR A 164 -9.13 3.20 -9.25
CA TYR A 164 -7.84 3.81 -9.56
C TYR A 164 -7.20 3.27 -10.83
N GLY A 165 -7.70 2.17 -11.37
CA GLY A 165 -7.26 1.66 -12.66
C GLY A 165 -7.68 2.63 -13.76
N CYS A 166 -6.76 2.97 -14.64
CA CYS A 166 -7.02 3.86 -15.76
C CYS A 166 -6.37 3.33 -17.03
N GLY A 167 -7.12 3.36 -18.13
CA GLY A 167 -6.62 2.99 -19.45
C GLY A 167 -6.56 1.50 -19.75
N ALA A 168 -6.01 1.19 -20.93
CA ALA A 168 -5.86 -0.18 -21.45
C ALA A 168 -4.50 -0.82 -21.10
N GLN A 169 -3.66 -0.15 -20.30
CA GLN A 169 -2.35 -0.65 -19.92
C GLN A 169 -2.42 -1.41 -18.60
N ASP A 170 -1.49 -2.32 -18.39
CA ASP A 170 -1.32 -3.03 -17.13
C ASP A 170 -1.08 -2.05 -15.99
N GLN A 171 -1.80 -2.27 -14.89
CA GLN A 171 -1.72 -1.45 -13.69
C GLN A 171 -1.13 -2.29 -12.55
N TYR A 172 -0.28 -1.67 -11.75
CA TYR A 172 0.38 -2.33 -10.61
C TYR A 172 -0.14 -1.75 -9.30
N ALA A 173 -0.54 -2.61 -8.38
CA ALA A 173 -0.89 -2.22 -7.03
C ALA A 173 0.01 -2.93 -6.03
N ALA A 174 0.66 -2.16 -5.16
CA ALA A 174 1.45 -2.74 -4.10
C ALA A 174 0.57 -3.22 -2.94
N ILE A 175 0.91 -4.39 -2.41
CA ILE A 175 0.32 -4.96 -1.19
C ILE A 175 1.39 -4.93 -0.10
N ILE A 176 1.01 -4.62 1.13
CA ILE A 176 1.93 -4.61 2.25
C ILE A 176 1.75 -5.81 3.17
N CYS A 177 2.87 -6.24 3.75
CA CYS A 177 2.93 -7.19 4.83
C CYS A 177 4.10 -6.82 5.75
N HIS A 178 3.90 -6.94 7.06
CA HIS A 178 4.95 -6.69 8.04
C HIS A 178 5.48 -8.02 8.58
N PRO A 179 6.69 -8.44 8.24
CA PRO A 179 7.24 -9.72 8.71
C PRO A 179 7.20 -9.90 10.22
N LYS A 180 7.39 -8.80 10.98
CA LYS A 180 7.31 -8.79 12.45
C LYS A 180 5.94 -9.12 13.02
N LEU A 181 4.88 -8.97 12.22
CA LEU A 181 3.50 -9.27 12.59
C LEU A 181 3.02 -10.60 11.98
N ALA A 182 3.84 -11.23 11.16
CA ALA A 182 3.49 -12.46 10.47
C ALA A 182 3.32 -13.61 11.47
N SER A 183 2.17 -14.26 11.41
CA SER A 183 1.82 -15.47 12.12
C SER A 183 1.55 -16.59 11.11
N GLU A 184 1.43 -17.82 11.57
CA GLU A 184 0.99 -18.94 10.71
C GLU A 184 -0.33 -18.61 10.00
N GLN A 185 -1.24 -17.92 10.69
CA GLN A 185 -2.50 -17.48 10.13
C GLN A 185 -2.32 -16.40 9.05
N THR A 186 -1.37 -15.50 9.21
CA THR A 186 -1.01 -14.51 8.17
C THR A 186 -0.50 -15.22 6.92
N VAL A 187 0.37 -16.24 7.09
CA VAL A 187 0.89 -17.04 5.99
C VAL A 187 -0.22 -17.82 5.28
N GLU A 188 -1.13 -18.45 6.03
CA GLU A 188 -2.26 -19.17 5.44
C GLU A 188 -3.23 -18.21 4.73
N ASN A 189 -3.49 -17.04 5.30
CA ASN A 189 -4.27 -15.98 4.66
C ASN A 189 -3.65 -15.55 3.33
N MET A 190 -2.34 -15.36 3.31
CA MET A 190 -1.58 -15.05 2.09
C MET A 190 -1.72 -16.17 1.04
N ARG A 191 -1.56 -17.44 1.46
CA ARG A 191 -1.73 -18.58 0.55
C ARG A 191 -3.10 -18.63 -0.07
N ARG A 192 -4.15 -18.40 0.73
CA ARG A 192 -5.55 -18.36 0.25
C ARG A 192 -5.78 -17.21 -0.70
N PHE A 193 -5.26 -16.04 -0.38
CA PHE A 193 -5.33 -14.87 -1.26
C PHE A 193 -4.65 -15.13 -2.61
N VAL A 194 -3.40 -15.64 -2.60
CA VAL A 194 -2.66 -15.97 -3.82
C VAL A 194 -3.40 -17.01 -4.67
N ARG A 195 -3.93 -18.07 -4.04
CA ARG A 195 -4.73 -19.08 -4.79
C ARG A 195 -5.97 -18.47 -5.41
N ALA A 196 -6.65 -17.58 -4.72
CA ALA A 196 -7.87 -16.95 -5.21
C ALA A 196 -7.59 -15.99 -6.39
N VAL A 197 -6.51 -15.19 -6.30
CA VAL A 197 -6.06 -14.33 -7.40
C VAL A 197 -5.66 -15.18 -8.63
N LYS A 198 -4.93 -16.28 -8.44
CA LYS A 198 -4.51 -17.18 -9.53
C LYS A 198 -5.69 -17.90 -10.23
N ARG A 199 -6.89 -17.89 -9.67
CA ARG A 199 -8.10 -18.39 -10.32
C ARG A 199 -8.77 -17.37 -11.25
N ARG A 200 -8.22 -16.16 -11.31
CA ARG A 200 -8.70 -15.05 -12.14
C ARG A 200 -7.55 -14.48 -12.99
N PRO A 201 -6.90 -15.34 -13.82
CA PRO A 201 -5.71 -14.95 -14.55
C PRO A 201 -5.99 -13.90 -15.64
N GLU A 202 -7.24 -13.80 -16.09
CA GLU A 202 -7.71 -12.78 -17.03
C GLU A 202 -7.83 -11.39 -16.40
N ASP A 203 -8.02 -11.32 -15.06
CA ASP A 203 -8.19 -10.06 -14.35
C ASP A 203 -6.89 -9.61 -13.63
N PHE A 204 -6.16 -10.58 -13.05
CA PHE A 204 -5.05 -10.28 -12.14
C PHE A 204 -3.86 -11.23 -12.31
N GLY A 205 -2.68 -10.67 -12.14
CA GLY A 205 -1.43 -11.41 -12.06
C GLY A 205 -0.55 -10.93 -10.90
N PHE A 206 0.49 -11.69 -10.62
CA PHE A 206 1.55 -11.29 -9.71
C PHE A 206 2.78 -10.91 -10.50
N THR A 207 3.42 -9.82 -10.10
CA THR A 207 4.67 -9.36 -10.66
C THR A 207 5.65 -8.95 -9.56
N THR A 208 6.89 -8.69 -9.92
CA THR A 208 7.93 -8.20 -9.02
C THR A 208 8.38 -6.81 -9.46
N MET A 209 9.00 -6.04 -8.58
CA MET A 209 9.56 -4.74 -8.94
C MET A 209 10.59 -4.86 -10.07
N GLN A 210 11.34 -5.97 -10.12
CA GLN A 210 12.27 -6.26 -11.23
C GLN A 210 11.56 -6.46 -12.56
N MET A 211 10.43 -7.15 -12.58
CA MET A 211 9.63 -7.33 -13.80
C MET A 211 9.03 -5.99 -14.24
N ILE A 212 8.48 -5.22 -13.29
CA ILE A 212 7.98 -3.86 -13.56
C ILE A 212 9.09 -3.00 -14.15
N ALA A 213 10.30 -3.01 -13.57
CA ALA A 213 11.43 -2.27 -14.10
C ALA A 213 11.76 -2.66 -15.53
N LYS A 214 11.75 -3.96 -15.84
CA LYS A 214 11.98 -4.48 -17.19
C LYS A 214 10.90 -4.04 -18.17
N GLU A 215 9.63 -4.15 -17.81
CA GLU A 215 8.48 -3.74 -18.63
C GLU A 215 8.47 -2.23 -18.84
N GLN A 216 8.81 -1.48 -17.82
CA GLN A 216 8.96 -0.03 -17.90
C GLN A 216 10.32 0.39 -18.48
N ARG A 217 11.20 -0.52 -18.87
CA ARG A 217 12.55 -0.27 -19.42
C ARG A 217 13.35 0.73 -18.56
N LEU A 218 13.42 0.48 -17.26
CA LEU A 218 14.10 1.28 -16.24
C LEU A 218 15.55 0.81 -16.03
#